data_c45f63fcc88a9211790db846e91ede65
#
_entry.id   c45f63fcc88a9211790db846e91ede65
#
_cell.length_a   1.000
_cell.length_b   1.000
_cell.length_c   1.000
_cell.angle_alpha   90.00
_cell.angle_beta   90.00
_cell.angle_gamma   90.00
#
_symmetry.space_group_name_H-M   'P 1'
#
loop_
_entity.id
_entity.type
_entity.pdbx_description
1 polymer ?
#
loop_
_entity_poly.entity_id
_entity_poly.type
_entity_poly.pdbx_seq_one_letter_code
_entity_poly.pdbx_strand_id
1 'polypeptide(L)'
;NLKVKSIARTSLIRTLIFSALILLIGLQFDAYNQAQLAVVLILFIGVLSITLLTGISGQLSLGQGALMAVGGYSTALLMINYKLSLWVAIPLSIISSAIAGLLLGVAAARLRGPYLAGTTLVIALAIPTIANRFMSVFKGDEGLQVDVGYPPQWFSNLFGEPTYEEWQLYVVLPFAAIALFFASNLLLSRTGR
;
A
#
# COMPACT_ATOMS: atom_id res chain seq x y z
N ASN A 1 -26.46 9.72 14.55
CA ASN A 1 -25.19 10.51 14.68
C ASN A 1 -24.28 10.06 15.84
N LEU A 2 -24.81 9.60 16.99
CA LEU A 2 -23.98 9.16 18.13
C LEU A 2 -23.22 7.83 17.85
N LYS A 3 -23.84 6.86 17.18
CA LYS A 3 -23.17 5.58 16.81
C LYS A 3 -22.00 5.80 15.83
N VAL A 4 -22.13 6.70 14.85
CA VAL A 4 -21.07 6.99 13.89
C VAL A 4 -19.86 7.64 14.59
N LYS A 5 -20.11 8.59 15.50
CA LYS A 5 -19.04 9.21 16.31
C LYS A 5 -18.32 8.20 17.20
N SER A 6 -19.05 7.23 17.79
CA SER A 6 -18.49 6.18 18.61
C SER A 6 -17.59 5.23 17.79
N ILE A 7 -18.00 4.84 16.58
CA ILE A 7 -17.24 3.98 15.67
C ILE A 7 -15.95 4.67 15.24
N ALA A 8 -16.05 5.93 14.77
CA ALA A 8 -14.88 6.70 14.36
C ALA A 8 -13.89 6.90 15.51
N ARG A 9 -14.36 7.13 16.73
CA ARG A 9 -13.51 7.26 17.92
C ARG A 9 -12.77 5.95 18.23
N THR A 10 -13.45 4.81 18.16
CA THR A 10 -12.84 3.49 18.44
C THR A 10 -11.78 3.15 17.39
N SER A 11 -12.06 3.38 16.10
CA SER A 11 -11.08 3.16 15.03
C SER A 11 -9.88 4.10 15.15
N LEU A 12 -10.10 5.36 15.52
CA LEU A 12 -9.03 6.33 15.74
C LEU A 12 -8.12 5.93 16.90
N ILE A 13 -8.68 5.48 18.01
CA ILE A 13 -7.90 4.98 19.17
C ILE A 13 -7.05 3.76 18.75
N ARG A 14 -7.61 2.80 18.04
CA ARG A 14 -6.87 1.62 17.54
C ARG A 14 -5.71 2.01 16.61
N THR A 15 -5.97 2.95 15.71
CA THR A 15 -4.95 3.46 14.79
C THR A 15 -3.84 4.19 15.54
N LEU A 16 -4.17 5.02 16.52
CA LEU A 16 -3.17 5.72 17.34
C LEU A 16 -2.32 4.75 18.16
N ILE A 17 -2.94 3.75 18.78
CA ILE A 17 -2.21 2.72 19.54
C ILE A 17 -1.28 1.95 18.59
N PHE A 18 -1.76 1.53 17.43
CA PHE A 18 -0.95 0.84 16.44
C PHE A 18 0.25 1.69 16.00
N SER A 19 0.01 2.96 15.63
CA SER A 19 1.08 3.86 15.19
C SER A 19 2.10 4.12 16.29
N ALA A 20 1.65 4.31 17.54
CA ALA A 20 2.54 4.51 18.68
C ALA A 20 3.39 3.27 18.97
N LEU A 21 2.81 2.08 18.90
CA LEU A 21 3.55 0.82 19.09
C LEU A 21 4.61 0.63 18.01
N ILE A 22 4.26 0.85 16.75
CA ILE A 22 5.22 0.73 15.64
C ILE A 22 6.35 1.74 15.76
N LEU A 23 6.05 2.98 16.13
CA LEU A 23 7.08 4.00 16.37
C LEU A 23 8.01 3.60 17.53
N LEU A 24 7.45 3.16 18.66
CA LEU A 24 8.25 2.74 19.80
C LEU A 24 9.16 1.55 19.49
N ILE A 25 8.67 0.58 18.71
CA ILE A 25 9.46 -0.55 18.26
C ILE A 25 10.52 -0.09 17.26
N GLY A 26 10.14 0.76 16.28
CA GLY A 26 11.05 1.28 15.27
C GLY A 26 12.22 2.06 15.85
N LEU A 27 12.00 2.86 16.91
CA LEU A 27 13.07 3.62 17.58
C LEU A 27 14.11 2.74 18.28
N GLN A 28 13.79 1.47 18.57
CA GLN A 28 14.72 0.53 19.20
C GLN A 28 15.48 -0.33 18.18
N PHE A 29 15.13 -0.23 16.92
CA PHE A 29 15.71 -1.04 15.85
C PHE A 29 16.86 -0.32 15.18
N ASP A 30 17.87 -1.10 14.76
CA ASP A 30 18.92 -0.63 13.85
C ASP A 30 18.34 -0.30 12.47
N ALA A 31 19.05 0.49 11.68
CA ALA A 31 18.66 0.94 10.35
C ALA A 31 18.14 -0.21 9.45
N TYR A 32 18.84 -1.35 9.44
CA TYR A 32 18.42 -2.53 8.67
C TYR A 32 17.03 -3.04 9.10
N ASN A 33 16.78 -3.16 10.40
CA ASN A 33 15.51 -3.64 10.94
C ASN A 33 14.38 -2.62 10.72
N GLN A 34 14.68 -1.32 10.68
CA GLN A 34 13.72 -0.27 10.34
C GLN A 34 13.27 -0.37 8.88
N ALA A 35 14.20 -0.62 7.95
CA ALA A 35 13.86 -0.88 6.55
C ALA A 35 12.96 -2.13 6.40
N GLN A 36 13.27 -3.21 7.12
CA GLN A 36 12.43 -4.41 7.14
C GLN A 36 11.04 -4.13 7.71
N LEU A 37 10.94 -3.31 8.76
CA LEU A 37 9.67 -2.90 9.34
C LEU A 37 8.82 -2.08 8.35
N ALA A 38 9.45 -1.21 7.55
CA ALA A 38 8.76 -0.49 6.48
C ALA A 38 8.17 -1.46 5.43
N VAL A 39 8.92 -2.48 5.01
CA VAL A 39 8.43 -3.53 4.11
C VAL A 39 7.26 -4.29 4.73
N VAL A 40 7.36 -4.66 6.00
CA VAL A 40 6.25 -5.33 6.74
C VAL A 40 4.99 -4.47 6.76
N LEU A 41 5.12 -3.15 6.95
CA LEU A 41 3.97 -2.23 6.91
C LEU A 41 3.33 -2.15 5.52
N ILE A 42 4.13 -2.16 4.45
CA ILE A 42 3.61 -2.21 3.08
C ILE A 42 2.83 -3.51 2.84
N LEU A 43 3.39 -4.65 3.24
CA LEU A 43 2.71 -5.94 3.14
C LEU A 43 1.44 -5.98 4.00
N PHE A 44 1.47 -5.36 5.19
CA PHE A 44 0.31 -5.23 6.06
C PHE A 44 -0.85 -4.50 5.37
N ILE A 45 -0.60 -3.42 4.62
CA ILE A 45 -1.61 -2.72 3.82
C ILE A 45 -2.21 -3.68 2.78
N GLY A 46 -1.38 -4.47 2.11
CA GLY A 46 -1.82 -5.49 1.15
C GLY A 46 -2.72 -6.55 1.79
N VAL A 47 -2.32 -7.09 2.95
CA VAL A 47 -3.09 -8.08 3.70
C VAL A 47 -4.42 -7.50 4.20
N LEU A 48 -4.42 -6.27 4.70
CA LEU A 48 -5.66 -5.58 5.08
C LEU A 48 -6.65 -5.50 3.92
N SER A 49 -6.16 -5.18 2.74
CA SER A 49 -7.00 -5.08 1.53
C SER A 49 -7.64 -6.44 1.17
N ILE A 50 -6.86 -7.53 1.20
CA ILE A 50 -7.39 -8.88 0.96
C ILE A 50 -8.40 -9.27 2.05
N THR A 51 -8.10 -8.98 3.31
CA THR A 51 -8.99 -9.28 4.44
C THR A 51 -10.32 -8.56 4.33
N LEU A 52 -10.31 -7.28 3.92
CA LEU A 52 -11.54 -6.52 3.67
C LEU A 52 -12.35 -7.11 2.53
N LEU A 53 -11.70 -7.43 1.42
CA LEU A 53 -12.36 -8.01 0.25
C LEU A 53 -12.99 -9.35 0.60
N THR A 54 -12.26 -10.25 1.25
CA THR A 54 -12.75 -11.57 1.65
C THR A 54 -13.83 -11.46 2.72
N GLY A 55 -13.66 -10.58 3.71
CA GLY A 55 -14.59 -10.43 4.83
C GLY A 55 -15.91 -9.78 4.42
N ILE A 56 -15.92 -8.83 3.49
CA ILE A 56 -17.13 -8.12 3.06
C ILE A 56 -17.84 -8.85 1.93
N SER A 57 -17.09 -9.29 0.90
CA SER A 57 -17.69 -9.91 -0.29
C SER A 57 -17.73 -11.44 -0.25
N GLY A 58 -17.04 -12.06 0.71
CA GLY A 58 -16.92 -13.53 0.78
C GLY A 58 -16.15 -14.14 -0.40
N GLN A 59 -15.45 -13.31 -1.18
CA GLN A 59 -14.75 -13.73 -2.38
C GLN A 59 -13.24 -13.67 -2.18
N LEU A 60 -12.57 -14.79 -2.49
CA LEU A 60 -11.11 -14.84 -2.49
C LEU A 60 -10.59 -14.25 -3.81
N SER A 61 -9.80 -13.19 -3.72
CA SER A 61 -9.06 -12.63 -4.84
C SER A 61 -7.56 -12.67 -4.54
N LEU A 62 -6.79 -13.25 -5.44
CA LEU A 62 -5.32 -13.34 -5.35
C LEU A 62 -4.63 -12.29 -6.25
N GLY A 63 -5.39 -11.32 -6.76
CA GLY A 63 -4.90 -10.26 -7.64
C GLY A 63 -4.24 -9.07 -6.94
N GLN A 64 -4.14 -9.08 -5.62
CA GLN A 64 -3.57 -7.96 -4.85
C GLN A 64 -2.14 -7.63 -5.28
N GLY A 65 -1.31 -8.66 -5.56
CA GLY A 65 0.04 -8.47 -6.06
C GLY A 65 0.09 -7.69 -7.39
N ALA A 66 -0.86 -7.94 -8.28
CA ALA A 66 -0.96 -7.18 -9.54
C ALA A 66 -1.27 -5.70 -9.28
N LEU A 67 -2.19 -5.38 -8.38
CA LEU A 67 -2.53 -3.99 -8.04
C LEU A 67 -1.37 -3.27 -7.34
N MET A 68 -0.66 -3.97 -6.45
CA MET A 68 0.56 -3.44 -5.83
C MET A 68 1.64 -3.16 -6.88
N ALA A 69 1.82 -4.05 -7.85
CA ALA A 69 2.76 -3.87 -8.94
C ALA A 69 2.39 -2.67 -9.83
N VAL A 70 1.11 -2.52 -10.19
CA VAL A 70 0.64 -1.35 -10.94
C VAL A 70 0.95 -0.06 -10.18
N GLY A 71 0.70 -0.01 -8.87
CA GLY A 71 1.03 1.15 -8.03
C GLY A 71 2.53 1.43 -8.01
N GLY A 72 3.35 0.41 -7.75
CA GLY A 72 4.81 0.53 -7.69
C GLY A 72 5.41 0.99 -9.02
N TYR A 73 5.07 0.31 -10.13
CA TYR A 73 5.55 0.70 -11.45
C TYR A 73 5.07 2.08 -11.88
N SER A 74 3.82 2.44 -11.60
CA SER A 74 3.31 3.79 -11.89
C SER A 74 4.07 4.86 -11.13
N THR A 75 4.34 4.67 -9.83
CA THR A 75 5.13 5.60 -9.02
C THR A 75 6.55 5.73 -9.59
N ALA A 76 7.21 4.58 -9.84
CA ALA A 76 8.58 4.58 -10.34
C ALA A 76 8.70 5.26 -11.71
N LEU A 77 7.80 4.95 -12.66
CA LEU A 77 7.82 5.56 -14.00
C LEU A 77 7.51 7.06 -13.96
N LEU A 78 6.61 7.51 -13.08
CA LEU A 78 6.33 8.94 -12.90
C LEU A 78 7.55 9.69 -12.36
N MET A 79 8.27 9.09 -11.42
CA MET A 79 9.48 9.70 -10.86
C MET A 79 10.64 9.70 -11.87
N ILE A 80 10.87 8.60 -12.59
CA ILE A 80 11.98 8.46 -13.54
C ILE A 80 11.76 9.31 -14.80
N ASN A 81 10.58 9.18 -15.45
CA ASN A 81 10.34 9.78 -16.76
C ASN A 81 9.94 11.26 -16.64
N TYR A 82 9.16 11.62 -15.63
CA TYR A 82 8.64 12.98 -15.45
C TYR A 82 9.31 13.74 -14.34
N LYS A 83 10.30 13.12 -13.64
CA LYS A 83 11.03 13.72 -12.51
C LYS A 83 10.10 14.31 -11.43
N LEU A 84 8.95 13.69 -11.24
CA LEU A 84 7.99 14.12 -10.23
C LEU A 84 8.51 13.73 -8.84
N SER A 85 8.22 14.60 -7.87
CA SER A 85 8.50 14.26 -6.47
C SER A 85 7.61 13.10 -6.00
N LEU A 86 8.09 12.34 -5.02
CA LEU A 86 7.35 11.22 -4.41
C LEU A 86 5.94 11.62 -3.98
N TRP A 87 5.79 12.80 -3.39
CA TRP A 87 4.52 13.32 -2.89
C TRP A 87 3.46 13.57 -3.97
N VAL A 88 3.89 13.80 -5.22
CA VAL A 88 3.00 13.94 -6.38
C VAL A 88 2.81 12.59 -7.06
N ALA A 89 3.85 11.77 -7.13
CA ALA A 89 3.79 10.47 -7.77
C ALA A 89 2.85 9.50 -7.04
N ILE A 90 2.83 9.50 -5.69
CA ILE A 90 1.96 8.62 -4.89
C ILE A 90 0.45 8.86 -5.18
N PRO A 91 -0.11 10.07 -5.11
CA PRO A 91 -1.51 10.29 -5.45
C PRO A 91 -1.87 9.85 -6.87
N LEU A 92 -1.01 10.11 -7.85
CA LEU A 92 -1.23 9.71 -9.23
C LEU A 92 -1.20 8.17 -9.38
N SER A 93 -0.31 7.49 -8.68
CA SER A 93 -0.25 6.03 -8.70
C SER A 93 -1.42 5.38 -7.96
N ILE A 94 -1.97 6.03 -6.93
CA ILE A 94 -3.23 5.59 -6.30
C ILE A 94 -4.37 5.63 -7.33
N ILE A 95 -4.46 6.69 -8.12
CA ILE A 95 -5.48 6.81 -9.19
C ILE A 95 -5.27 5.72 -10.25
N SER A 96 -4.04 5.49 -10.71
CA SER A 96 -3.76 4.45 -11.71
C SER A 96 -4.10 3.05 -11.20
N SER A 97 -3.75 2.74 -9.93
CA SER A 97 -4.10 1.47 -9.28
C SER A 97 -5.62 1.33 -9.07
N ALA A 98 -6.31 2.41 -8.75
CA ALA A 98 -7.77 2.41 -8.62
C ALA A 98 -8.44 2.13 -9.96
N ILE A 99 -7.96 2.72 -11.05
CA ILE A 99 -8.45 2.43 -12.42
C ILE A 99 -8.19 0.96 -12.78
N ALA A 100 -6.97 0.46 -12.55
CA ALA A 100 -6.65 -0.95 -12.79
C ALA A 100 -7.54 -1.88 -11.95
N GLY A 101 -7.74 -1.56 -10.67
CA GLY A 101 -8.63 -2.28 -9.77
C GLY A 101 -10.09 -2.27 -10.24
N LEU A 102 -10.57 -1.14 -10.75
CA LEU A 102 -11.91 -1.04 -11.32
C LEU A 102 -12.05 -1.92 -12.57
N LEU A 103 -11.09 -1.89 -13.48
CA LEU A 103 -11.10 -2.72 -14.69
C LEU A 103 -11.07 -4.21 -14.34
N LEU A 104 -10.20 -4.61 -13.42
CA LEU A 104 -10.14 -5.98 -12.92
C LEU A 104 -11.42 -6.37 -12.20
N GLY A 105 -12.00 -5.48 -11.39
CA GLY A 105 -13.25 -5.70 -10.66
C GLY A 105 -14.43 -5.90 -11.61
N VAL A 106 -14.57 -5.09 -12.65
CA VAL A 106 -15.62 -5.25 -13.68
C VAL A 106 -15.45 -6.57 -14.45
N ALA A 107 -14.21 -6.91 -14.84
CA ALA A 107 -13.93 -8.17 -15.50
C ALA A 107 -14.22 -9.38 -14.57
N ALA A 108 -13.87 -9.26 -13.31
CA ALA A 108 -14.05 -10.30 -12.30
C ALA A 108 -15.48 -10.41 -11.77
N ALA A 109 -16.34 -9.39 -11.94
CA ALA A 109 -17.72 -9.37 -11.43
C ALA A 109 -18.60 -10.53 -11.95
N ARG A 110 -18.24 -11.11 -13.08
CA ARG A 110 -18.92 -12.26 -13.68
C ARG A 110 -18.42 -13.61 -13.16
N LEU A 111 -17.29 -13.60 -12.43
CA LEU A 111 -16.64 -14.80 -11.92
C LEU A 111 -17.02 -14.98 -10.44
N ARG A 112 -17.23 -16.22 -10.02
CA ARG A 112 -17.61 -16.56 -8.63
C ARG A 112 -16.73 -17.68 -8.09
N GLY A 113 -16.49 -17.64 -6.77
CA GLY A 113 -15.78 -18.69 -6.06
C GLY A 113 -14.36 -18.95 -6.57
N PRO A 114 -13.98 -20.22 -6.79
CA PRO A 114 -12.62 -20.61 -7.17
C PRO A 114 -12.15 -20.04 -8.51
N TYR A 115 -13.06 -19.78 -9.44
CA TYR A 115 -12.72 -19.19 -10.74
C TYR A 115 -12.19 -17.77 -10.62
N LEU A 116 -12.74 -16.98 -9.69
CA LEU A 116 -12.24 -15.64 -9.40
C LEU A 116 -10.82 -15.70 -8.84
N ALA A 117 -10.57 -16.55 -7.86
CA ALA A 117 -9.26 -16.72 -7.25
C ALA A 117 -8.22 -17.17 -8.30
N GLY A 118 -8.55 -18.17 -9.12
CA GLY A 118 -7.67 -18.65 -10.18
C GLY A 118 -7.33 -17.57 -11.22
N THR A 119 -8.34 -16.87 -11.73
CA THR A 119 -8.13 -15.82 -12.73
C THR A 119 -7.30 -14.66 -12.19
N THR A 120 -7.57 -14.21 -10.96
CA THR A 120 -6.80 -13.12 -10.34
C THR A 120 -5.37 -13.52 -10.01
N LEU A 121 -5.13 -14.79 -9.68
CA LEU A 121 -3.79 -15.34 -9.51
C LEU A 121 -3.01 -15.32 -10.81
N VAL A 122 -3.62 -15.79 -11.92
CA VAL A 122 -2.97 -15.78 -13.26
C VAL A 122 -2.58 -14.35 -13.64
N ILE A 123 -3.45 -13.37 -13.40
CA ILE A 123 -3.15 -11.96 -13.66
C ILE A 123 -1.95 -11.50 -12.82
N ALA A 124 -1.90 -11.85 -11.54
CA ALA A 124 -0.78 -11.48 -10.67
C ALA A 124 0.55 -12.10 -11.15
N LEU A 125 0.52 -13.38 -11.56
CA LEU A 125 1.70 -14.09 -12.08
C LEU A 125 2.12 -13.61 -13.48
N ALA A 126 1.23 -12.99 -14.25
CA ALA A 126 1.56 -12.42 -15.54
C ALA A 126 2.40 -11.13 -15.44
N ILE A 127 2.33 -10.40 -14.32
CA ILE A 127 3.03 -9.12 -14.16
C ILE A 127 4.55 -9.23 -14.34
N PRO A 128 5.28 -10.16 -13.70
CA PRO A 128 6.72 -10.32 -13.93
C PRO A 128 7.03 -10.66 -15.40
N THR A 129 6.22 -11.50 -16.01
CA THR A 129 6.38 -11.86 -17.44
C THR A 129 6.20 -10.65 -18.34
N ILE A 130 5.21 -9.79 -18.05
CA ILE A 130 5.00 -8.53 -18.78
C ILE A 130 6.19 -7.60 -18.56
N ALA A 131 6.67 -7.44 -17.34
CA ALA A 131 7.82 -6.61 -17.02
C ALA A 131 9.08 -7.07 -17.77
N ASN A 132 9.32 -8.37 -17.85
CA ASN A 132 10.43 -8.95 -18.61
C ASN A 132 10.24 -8.84 -20.13
N ARG A 133 9.00 -8.85 -20.64
CA ARG A 133 8.74 -8.65 -22.07
C ARG A 133 9.02 -7.21 -22.49
N PHE A 134 8.74 -6.24 -21.64
CA PHE A 134 8.93 -4.82 -21.89
C PHE A 134 10.08 -4.23 -21.08
N MET A 135 11.27 -4.84 -21.19
CA MET A 135 12.48 -4.44 -20.45
C MET A 135 12.88 -2.98 -20.66
N SER A 136 12.56 -2.40 -21.84
CA SER A 136 12.85 -0.99 -22.12
C SER A 136 12.11 -0.03 -21.19
N VAL A 137 10.93 -0.45 -20.65
CA VAL A 137 10.08 0.38 -19.79
C VAL A 137 10.21 -0.03 -18.33
N PHE A 138 10.11 -1.34 -18.05
CA PHE A 138 10.00 -1.87 -16.68
C PHE A 138 11.31 -2.42 -16.13
N LYS A 139 12.37 -2.52 -16.95
CA LYS A 139 13.68 -3.10 -16.61
C LYS A 139 13.64 -4.58 -16.19
N GLY A 140 12.50 -5.23 -16.29
CA GLY A 140 12.37 -6.66 -15.98
C GLY A 140 12.81 -7.00 -14.55
N ASP A 141 13.65 -8.04 -14.43
CA ASP A 141 14.15 -8.54 -13.15
C ASP A 141 15.17 -7.60 -12.48
N GLU A 142 15.77 -6.66 -13.21
CA GLU A 142 16.65 -5.63 -12.63
C GLU A 142 15.88 -4.62 -11.78
N GLY A 143 14.60 -4.46 -12.05
CA GLY A 143 13.73 -3.51 -11.39
C GLY A 143 14.02 -2.04 -11.74
N LEU A 144 13.12 -1.17 -11.35
CA LEU A 144 13.27 0.28 -11.51
C LEU A 144 13.94 0.87 -10.27
N GLN A 145 15.11 1.45 -10.45
CA GLN A 145 15.81 2.16 -9.38
C GLN A 145 15.23 3.56 -9.26
N VAL A 146 14.64 3.87 -8.13
CA VAL A 146 14.03 5.17 -7.84
C VAL A 146 14.72 5.77 -6.64
N ASP A 147 15.24 6.98 -6.82
CA ASP A 147 15.74 7.76 -5.68
C ASP A 147 14.53 8.44 -5.00
N VAL A 148 14.20 7.97 -3.83
CA VAL A 148 13.06 8.48 -3.03
C VAL A 148 13.40 9.84 -2.40
N GLY A 149 14.64 10.29 -2.50
CA GLY A 149 15.13 11.53 -1.93
C GLY A 149 15.35 11.46 -0.41
N TYR A 150 16.02 12.47 0.08
CA TYR A 150 16.26 12.66 1.51
C TYR A 150 15.09 13.38 2.17
N PRO A 151 14.96 13.30 3.49
CA PRO A 151 13.93 14.02 4.22
C PRO A 151 14.01 15.52 3.97
N PRO A 152 12.87 16.22 3.89
CA PRO A 152 12.85 17.67 3.71
C PRO A 152 13.52 18.37 4.92
N GLN A 153 14.18 19.49 4.67
CA GLN A 153 14.92 20.23 5.70
C GLN A 153 14.10 20.55 6.96
N TRP A 154 12.81 20.86 6.79
CA TRP A 154 11.94 21.11 7.94
C TRP A 154 11.79 19.89 8.86
N PHE A 155 11.82 18.68 8.28
CA PHE A 155 11.74 17.44 9.05
C PHE A 155 13.06 17.19 9.82
N SER A 156 14.18 17.33 9.14
CA SER A 156 15.52 17.19 9.75
C SER A 156 15.76 18.20 10.88
N ASN A 157 15.21 19.40 10.75
CA ASN A 157 15.30 20.42 11.81
C ASN A 157 14.49 20.07 13.07
N LEU A 158 13.40 19.30 12.95
CA LEU A 158 12.53 18.94 14.07
C LEU A 158 12.93 17.63 14.75
N PHE A 159 13.35 16.63 13.95
CA PHE A 159 13.58 15.27 14.43
C PHE A 159 15.04 14.81 14.32
N GLY A 160 15.96 15.70 13.90
CA GLY A 160 17.36 15.36 13.60
C GLY A 160 17.52 14.85 12.18
N GLU A 161 18.74 14.46 11.80
CA GLU A 161 19.04 13.88 10.50
C GLU A 161 18.74 12.36 10.54
N PRO A 162 17.54 11.91 10.11
CA PRO A 162 17.25 10.49 10.10
C PRO A 162 18.06 9.78 9.03
N THR A 163 18.39 8.53 9.26
CA THR A 163 18.95 7.67 8.22
C THR A 163 17.93 7.45 7.10
N TYR A 164 18.38 6.98 5.95
CA TYR A 164 17.51 6.71 4.80
C TYR A 164 16.42 5.67 5.15
N GLU A 165 16.78 4.68 5.94
CA GLU A 165 15.90 3.61 6.41
C GLU A 165 14.85 4.13 7.40
N GLU A 166 15.26 5.00 8.32
CA GLU A 166 14.33 5.68 9.24
C GLU A 166 13.33 6.54 8.47
N TRP A 167 13.81 7.26 7.45
CA TRP A 167 12.94 8.06 6.61
C TRP A 167 11.89 7.22 5.88
N GLN A 168 12.27 6.05 5.34
CA GLN A 168 11.32 5.12 4.73
C GLN A 168 10.23 4.70 5.72
N LEU A 169 10.58 4.37 6.95
CA LEU A 169 9.62 4.00 7.99
C LEU A 169 8.64 5.14 8.30
N TYR A 170 9.16 6.36 8.45
CA TYR A 170 8.33 7.54 8.74
C TYR A 170 7.38 7.89 7.59
N VAL A 171 7.77 7.62 6.35
CA VAL A 171 6.90 7.82 5.18
C VAL A 171 5.81 6.75 5.10
N VAL A 172 6.14 5.48 5.34
CA VAL A 172 5.19 4.36 5.18
C VAL A 172 4.17 4.30 6.31
N LEU A 173 4.57 4.66 7.54
CA LEU A 173 3.73 4.56 8.73
C LEU A 173 2.38 5.31 8.60
N PRO A 174 2.32 6.58 8.15
CA PRO A 174 1.05 7.29 7.96
C PRO A 174 0.11 6.58 6.98
N PHE A 175 0.63 6.01 5.90
CA PHE A 175 -0.18 5.27 4.93
C PHE A 175 -0.75 3.98 5.55
N ALA A 176 0.04 3.26 6.34
CA ALA A 176 -0.44 2.09 7.08
C ALA A 176 -1.50 2.47 8.12
N ALA A 177 -1.31 3.59 8.83
CA ALA A 177 -2.27 4.12 9.79
C ALA A 177 -3.59 4.52 9.11
N ILE A 178 -3.54 5.22 7.98
CA ILE A 178 -4.70 5.60 7.18
C ILE A 178 -5.44 4.34 6.68
N ALA A 179 -4.71 3.35 6.15
CA ALA A 179 -5.30 2.10 5.70
C ALA A 179 -6.02 1.36 6.84
N LEU A 180 -5.40 1.27 8.02
CA LEU A 180 -6.00 0.66 9.20
C LEU A 180 -7.25 1.43 9.68
N PHE A 181 -7.20 2.76 9.65
CA PHE A 181 -8.34 3.59 10.02
C PHE A 181 -9.53 3.36 9.10
N PHE A 182 -9.32 3.38 7.78
CA PHE A 182 -10.38 3.10 6.81
C PHE A 182 -10.90 1.67 6.94
N ALA A 183 -10.01 0.68 7.06
CA ALA A 183 -10.37 -0.72 7.26
C ALA A 183 -11.24 -0.91 8.51
N SER A 184 -10.82 -0.34 9.63
CA SER A 184 -11.56 -0.41 10.90
C SER A 184 -12.93 0.26 10.80
N ASN A 185 -13.03 1.41 10.13
CA ASN A 185 -14.30 2.10 9.92
C ASN A 185 -15.25 1.31 9.02
N LEU A 186 -14.75 0.70 7.95
CA LEU A 186 -15.55 -0.15 7.06
C LEU A 186 -16.12 -1.36 7.80
N LEU A 187 -15.28 -2.08 8.55
CA LEU A 187 -15.70 -3.27 9.31
C LEU A 187 -16.71 -2.94 10.42
N LEU A 188 -16.61 -1.76 11.05
CA LEU A 188 -17.50 -1.34 12.11
C LEU A 188 -18.78 -0.66 11.58
N SER A 189 -18.81 -0.29 10.30
CA SER A 189 -19.96 0.35 9.65
C SER A 189 -21.07 -0.64 9.33
N ARG A 190 -22.27 -0.12 9.01
CA ARG A 190 -23.39 -0.95 8.54
C ARG A 190 -23.12 -1.65 7.21
N THR A 191 -22.24 -1.09 6.40
CA THR A 191 -21.88 -1.63 5.08
C THR A 191 -20.94 -2.85 5.20
N GLY A 192 -20.24 -3.00 6.32
CA GLY A 192 -19.34 -4.13 6.58
C GLY A 192 -19.96 -5.27 7.38
N ARG A 193 -21.25 -5.19 7.67
CA ARG A 193 -22.07 -6.25 8.31
C ARG A 193 -23.09 -6.77 7.32
#